data_6219dfa645ce48789238f251899382af
#
_entry.id   6219dfa645ce48789238f251899382af
#
_cell.length_a   1.000
_cell.length_b   1.000
_cell.length_c   1.000
_cell.angle_alpha   90.00
_cell.angle_beta   90.00
_cell.angle_gamma   90.00
#
_symmetry.space_group_name_H-M   'P 1'
#
loop_
_entity.id
_entity.type
_entity.pdbx_description
1 polymer ?
#
loop_
_entity_poly.entity_id
_entity_poly.type
_entity_poly.pdbx_seq_one_letter_code
_entity_poly.pdbx_strand_id
1 'polypeptide(L)'
;MILGVVQQAGPRPVVEYVNERVPATPKILAMAAPLKPTEVFRLAATCAEHKCPHFDGANCQLATRVVRILPAVVDRLPPCVIRKECRWYSQEGEAACKRCPEITTISYDLSAQVREVSGLPVTEEPIALAAFSDDVAIS
;
A
#
# COMPACT_ATOMS: atom_id res chain seq x y z
N MET A 1 -2.65 4.55 -10.55
CA MET A 1 -1.48 3.89 -11.14
C MET A 1 -1.28 2.51 -10.52
N ILE A 2 -0.90 1.56 -11.33
CA ILE A 2 -0.56 0.22 -10.84
C ILE A 2 0.90 0.23 -10.40
N LEU A 3 1.14 -0.01 -9.14
CA LEU A 3 2.50 -0.09 -8.59
C LEU A 3 3.07 -1.50 -8.73
N GLY A 4 2.23 -2.49 -8.60
CA GLY A 4 2.64 -3.88 -8.71
C GLY A 4 1.45 -4.82 -8.66
N VAL A 5 1.76 -6.11 -8.73
CA VAL A 5 0.78 -7.20 -8.70
C VAL A 5 1.01 -8.00 -7.42
N VAL A 6 -0.07 -8.34 -6.74
CA VAL A 6 0.01 -9.10 -5.49
C VAL A 6 0.26 -10.57 -5.80
N GLN A 7 1.33 -11.13 -5.25
CA GLN A 7 1.69 -12.55 -5.40
C GLN A 7 1.35 -13.29 -4.11
N GLN A 8 0.69 -14.43 -4.26
CA GLN A 8 0.26 -15.26 -3.12
C GLN A 8 1.19 -16.46 -2.90
N ALA A 9 2.46 -16.34 -3.28
CA ALA A 9 3.40 -17.46 -3.32
C ALA A 9 4.06 -17.81 -2.01
N GLY A 10 3.65 -17.27 -0.89
CA GLY A 10 4.26 -17.54 0.40
C GLY A 10 3.24 -17.46 1.51
N PRO A 11 3.70 -17.46 2.78
CA PRO A 11 2.81 -17.33 3.92
C PRO A 11 2.10 -15.96 3.98
N ARG A 12 2.64 -14.96 3.27
CA ARG A 12 2.05 -13.63 3.17
C ARG A 12 2.05 -13.16 1.74
N PRO A 13 1.05 -12.36 1.34
CA PRO A 13 1.06 -11.74 0.02
C PRO A 13 2.25 -10.80 -0.12
N VAL A 14 2.86 -10.79 -1.28
CA VAL A 14 4.00 -9.92 -1.60
C VAL A 14 3.72 -9.19 -2.90
N VAL A 15 4.07 -7.92 -2.95
CA VAL A 15 3.90 -7.11 -4.15
C VAL A 15 5.08 -7.30 -5.09
N GLU A 16 4.81 -7.73 -6.32
CA GLU A 16 5.81 -7.75 -7.38
C GLU A 16 5.66 -6.48 -8.19
N TYR A 17 6.69 -5.64 -8.16
CA TYR A 17 6.64 -4.29 -8.74
C TYR A 17 6.71 -4.33 -10.26
N VAL A 18 5.94 -3.42 -10.89
CA VAL A 18 6.02 -3.25 -12.35
C VAL A 18 7.27 -2.43 -12.70
N ASN A 19 7.78 -2.64 -13.92
CA ASN A 19 9.03 -1.99 -14.37
C ASN A 19 8.81 -0.62 -14.98
N GLU A 20 7.59 -0.25 -15.27
CA GLU A 20 7.26 1.02 -15.89
C GLU A 20 5.93 1.52 -15.37
N ARG A 21 5.61 2.77 -15.65
CA ARG A 21 4.37 3.37 -15.17
C ARG A 21 3.18 2.78 -15.91
N VAL A 22 2.27 2.17 -15.17
CA VAL A 22 1.07 1.55 -15.71
C VAL A 22 -0.15 2.28 -15.14
N PRO A 23 -0.92 3.00 -15.97
CA PRO A 23 -2.11 3.67 -15.47
C PRO A 23 -3.19 2.67 -15.09
N ALA A 24 -3.94 2.99 -14.03
CA ALA A 24 -5.03 2.16 -13.56
C ALA A 24 -6.29 2.45 -14.37
N THR A 25 -6.29 2.05 -15.64
CA THR A 25 -7.46 2.24 -16.50
C THR A 25 -8.54 1.22 -16.20
N PRO A 26 -9.82 1.51 -16.53
CA PRO A 26 -10.90 0.54 -16.35
C PRO A 26 -10.61 -0.80 -17.05
N LYS A 27 -9.98 -0.76 -18.21
CA LYS A 27 -9.63 -1.97 -18.96
C LYS A 27 -8.63 -2.83 -18.19
N ILE A 28 -7.60 -2.22 -17.64
CA ILE A 28 -6.59 -2.94 -16.88
C ILE A 28 -7.17 -3.47 -15.58
N LEU A 29 -7.95 -2.65 -14.86
CA LEU A 29 -8.57 -3.06 -13.62
C LEU A 29 -9.54 -4.22 -13.81
N ALA A 30 -10.23 -4.27 -14.96
CA ALA A 30 -11.13 -5.37 -15.30
C ALA A 30 -10.42 -6.70 -15.46
N MET A 31 -9.11 -6.70 -15.72
CA MET A 31 -8.33 -7.92 -15.85
C MET A 31 -8.22 -8.71 -14.54
N ALA A 32 -8.55 -8.08 -13.43
CA ALA A 32 -8.53 -8.75 -12.12
C ALA A 32 -9.71 -9.71 -11.93
N ALA A 33 -10.78 -9.58 -12.71
CA ALA A 33 -11.98 -10.40 -12.54
C ALA A 33 -11.64 -11.89 -12.55
N PRO A 34 -12.31 -12.71 -11.73
CA PRO A 34 -13.45 -12.40 -10.87
C PRO A 34 -13.07 -11.74 -9.52
N LEU A 35 -11.79 -11.53 -9.26
CA LEU A 35 -11.35 -10.88 -8.04
C LEU A 35 -11.51 -9.36 -8.15
N LYS A 36 -11.44 -8.68 -7.03
CA LYS A 36 -11.48 -7.22 -7.01
C LYS A 36 -10.11 -6.67 -7.44
N PRO A 37 -10.04 -5.54 -8.15
CA PRO A 37 -8.76 -4.94 -8.51
C PRO A 37 -7.84 -4.69 -7.32
N THR A 38 -8.40 -4.33 -6.16
CA THR A 38 -7.62 -4.08 -4.95
C THR A 38 -7.02 -5.35 -4.33
N GLU A 39 -7.52 -6.52 -4.72
CA GLU A 39 -6.97 -7.80 -4.28
C GLU A 39 -5.80 -8.26 -5.18
N VAL A 40 -5.80 -7.81 -6.43
CA VAL A 40 -4.81 -8.23 -7.43
C VAL A 40 -3.70 -7.21 -7.57
N PHE A 41 -4.04 -5.92 -7.53
CA PHE A 41 -3.09 -4.84 -7.77
C PHE A 41 -2.78 -4.05 -6.51
N ARG A 42 -1.53 -3.69 -6.37
CA ARG A 42 -1.10 -2.67 -5.43
C ARG A 42 -1.22 -1.33 -6.16
N LEU A 43 -2.13 -0.50 -5.72
CA LEU A 43 -2.44 0.77 -6.39
C LEU A 43 -1.76 1.94 -5.68
N ALA A 44 -1.46 2.97 -6.44
CA ALA A 44 -0.88 4.20 -5.94
C ALA A 44 -1.48 5.40 -6.62
N ALA A 45 -1.57 6.48 -5.89
CA ALA A 45 -2.05 7.77 -6.39
C ALA A 45 -1.29 8.88 -5.67
N THR A 46 -1.43 10.09 -6.18
CA THR A 46 -0.89 11.27 -5.51
C THR A 46 -1.54 11.40 -4.13
N CYS A 47 -0.73 11.70 -3.12
CA CYS A 47 -1.22 11.86 -1.75
C CYS A 47 -2.32 12.93 -1.70
N ALA A 48 -3.47 12.56 -1.14
CA ALA A 48 -4.63 13.46 -1.04
C ALA A 48 -4.50 14.47 0.10
N GLU A 49 -3.46 14.38 0.90
CA GLU A 49 -3.18 15.26 2.02
C GLU A 49 -4.41 15.44 2.93
N HIS A 50 -4.94 16.65 3.03
CA HIS A 50 -6.04 16.95 3.96
C HIS A 50 -7.32 16.13 3.72
N LYS A 51 -7.46 15.52 2.57
CA LYS A 51 -8.61 14.67 2.26
C LYS A 51 -8.41 13.23 2.73
N CYS A 52 -7.23 12.91 3.21
CA CYS A 52 -6.88 11.57 3.65
C CYS A 52 -6.96 11.48 5.18
N PRO A 53 -7.66 10.49 5.75
CA PRO A 53 -7.77 10.35 7.20
C PRO A 53 -6.44 10.04 7.90
N HIS A 54 -5.43 9.59 7.15
CA HIS A 54 -4.12 9.32 7.72
C HIS A 54 -3.20 10.53 7.77
N PHE A 55 -3.59 11.62 7.14
CA PHE A 55 -2.78 12.84 7.10
C PHE A 55 -3.14 13.74 8.27
N ASP A 56 -2.13 14.14 9.05
CA ASP A 56 -2.35 14.94 10.27
C ASP A 56 -2.19 16.44 10.05
N GLY A 57 -2.06 16.87 8.80
CA GLY A 57 -1.82 18.28 8.46
C GLY A 57 -0.38 18.55 8.07
N ALA A 58 0.53 17.62 8.32
CA ALA A 58 1.94 17.74 7.99
C ALA A 58 2.51 16.43 7.45
N ASN A 59 2.16 15.30 8.05
CA ASN A 59 2.71 14.00 7.74
C ASN A 59 1.64 12.94 7.60
N CYS A 60 1.97 11.85 6.91
CA CYS A 60 1.12 10.67 6.81
C CYS A 60 1.35 9.78 8.03
N GLN A 61 0.37 9.65 8.87
CA GLN A 61 0.46 8.81 10.07
C GLN A 61 0.50 7.32 9.75
N LEU A 62 -0.08 6.93 8.60
CA LEU A 62 0.01 5.54 8.16
C LEU A 62 1.46 5.16 7.88
N ALA A 63 2.20 6.01 7.15
CA ALA A 63 3.62 5.76 6.87
C ALA A 63 4.43 5.68 8.17
N THR A 64 4.15 6.56 9.11
CA THR A 64 4.82 6.56 10.40
C THR A 64 4.57 5.25 11.15
N ARG A 65 3.32 4.79 11.19
CA ARG A 65 2.99 3.53 11.85
C ARG A 65 3.60 2.32 11.15
N VAL A 66 3.64 2.33 9.82
CA VAL A 66 4.26 1.25 9.05
C VAL A 66 5.72 1.08 9.47
N VAL A 67 6.47 2.16 9.51
CA VAL A 67 7.89 2.11 9.87
C VAL A 67 8.10 1.75 11.34
N ARG A 68 7.25 2.27 12.22
CA ARG A 68 7.39 2.04 13.67
C ARG A 68 6.99 0.62 14.08
N ILE A 69 5.98 0.06 13.47
CA ILE A 69 5.34 -1.17 13.94
C ILE A 69 5.76 -2.40 13.14
N LEU A 70 5.86 -2.28 11.82
CA LEU A 70 6.18 -3.43 10.97
C LEU A 70 7.68 -3.61 10.82
N PRO A 71 8.15 -4.87 10.71
CA PRO A 71 9.56 -5.12 10.43
C PRO A 71 9.90 -4.89 8.96
N ALA A 72 11.16 -4.59 8.67
CA ALA A 72 11.64 -4.55 7.30
C ALA A 72 11.59 -5.98 6.73
N VAL A 73 11.14 -6.11 5.49
CA VAL A 73 10.94 -7.41 4.84
C VAL A 73 11.94 -7.68 3.73
N VAL A 74 12.72 -6.68 3.34
CA VAL A 74 13.78 -6.80 2.33
C VAL A 74 14.99 -5.99 2.76
N ASP A 75 16.17 -6.37 2.27
CA ASP A 75 17.42 -5.67 2.56
C ASP A 75 17.72 -4.56 1.56
N ARG A 76 17.11 -4.62 0.38
CA ARG A 76 17.35 -3.68 -0.71
C ARG A 76 16.08 -2.95 -1.05
N LEU A 77 16.23 -1.77 -1.64
CA LEU A 77 15.07 -1.02 -2.12
C LEU A 77 14.41 -1.76 -3.28
N PRO A 78 13.09 -1.96 -3.25
CA PRO A 78 12.39 -2.54 -4.39
C PRO A 78 12.43 -1.59 -5.58
N PRO A 79 12.31 -2.11 -6.82
CA PRO A 79 12.31 -1.28 -8.03
C PRO A 79 10.97 -0.55 -8.17
N CYS A 80 10.86 0.61 -7.53
CA CYS A 80 9.60 1.35 -7.49
C CYS A 80 9.64 2.53 -8.47
N VAL A 81 8.70 2.53 -9.42
CA VAL A 81 8.64 3.56 -10.47
C VAL A 81 8.14 4.91 -9.97
N ILE A 82 7.54 4.97 -8.78
CA ILE A 82 7.00 6.21 -8.22
C ILE A 82 7.80 6.71 -7.01
N ARG A 83 8.94 6.13 -6.71
CA ARG A 83 9.67 6.46 -5.47
C ARG A 83 9.91 7.94 -5.26
N LYS A 84 10.28 8.66 -6.31
CA LYS A 84 10.56 10.09 -6.21
C LYS A 84 9.33 10.92 -5.85
N GLU A 85 8.14 10.39 -6.10
CA GLU A 85 6.87 11.08 -5.87
C GLU A 85 6.11 10.50 -4.67
N CYS A 86 6.67 9.48 -4.04
CA CYS A 86 6.00 8.77 -2.96
C CYS A 86 6.15 9.52 -1.64
N ARG A 87 5.02 9.82 -1.00
CA ARG A 87 5.01 10.50 0.29
C ARG A 87 5.73 9.68 1.35
N TRP A 88 5.53 8.37 1.34
CA TRP A 88 6.15 7.50 2.33
C TRP A 88 7.68 7.56 2.25
N TYR A 89 8.21 7.52 1.03
CA TYR A 89 9.65 7.64 0.84
C TYR A 89 10.16 9.04 1.21
N SER A 90 9.43 10.05 0.77
CA SER A 90 9.78 11.44 1.09
C SER A 90 9.80 11.70 2.59
N GLN A 91 8.89 11.08 3.32
CA GLN A 91 8.73 11.29 4.75
C GLN A 91 9.61 10.37 5.60
N GLU A 92 9.63 9.07 5.29
CA GLU A 92 10.29 8.04 6.09
C GLU A 92 11.54 7.45 5.45
N GLY A 93 11.83 7.79 4.21
CA GLY A 93 13.01 7.29 3.51
C GLY A 93 12.95 5.82 3.18
N GLU A 94 14.12 5.19 3.12
CA GLU A 94 14.25 3.78 2.76
C GLU A 94 13.51 2.84 3.71
N ALA A 95 13.33 3.25 4.96
CA ALA A 95 12.64 2.43 5.95
C ALA A 95 11.24 2.04 5.50
N ALA A 96 10.51 2.98 4.89
CA ALA A 96 9.18 2.70 4.35
C ALA A 96 9.26 1.75 3.16
N CYS A 97 10.22 1.96 2.27
CA CYS A 97 10.39 1.12 1.08
C CYS A 97 10.71 -0.33 1.43
N LYS A 98 11.45 -0.56 2.49
CA LYS A 98 11.81 -1.92 2.91
C LYS A 98 10.64 -2.69 3.52
N ARG A 99 9.54 -2.03 3.82
CA ARG A 99 8.32 -2.64 4.33
C ARG A 99 7.23 -2.74 3.27
N CYS A 100 7.32 -1.91 2.25
CA CYS A 100 6.32 -1.79 1.20
C CYS A 100 6.00 -3.09 0.45
N PRO A 101 6.94 -4.00 0.15
CA PRO A 101 6.60 -5.21 -0.62
C PRO A 101 5.55 -6.10 0.01
N GLU A 102 5.33 -6.03 1.32
CA GLU A 102 4.29 -6.81 1.98
C GLU A 102 3.06 -5.98 2.34
N ILE A 103 2.99 -4.75 1.87
CA ILE A 103 1.81 -3.89 2.09
C ILE A 103 0.95 -3.94 0.83
N THR A 104 -0.26 -4.44 0.99
CA THR A 104 -1.22 -4.57 -0.11
C THR A 104 -2.32 -3.51 0.02
N THR A 105 -3.05 -3.26 -1.07
CA THR A 105 -4.14 -2.30 -1.07
C THR A 105 -5.26 -2.74 -0.12
N ILE A 106 -5.57 -4.04 -0.12
CA ILE A 106 -6.49 -4.65 0.84
C ILE A 106 -5.75 -5.77 1.55
N SER A 107 -5.88 -5.83 2.87
CA SER A 107 -5.31 -6.89 3.68
C SER A 107 -6.40 -7.66 4.39
N TYR A 108 -6.31 -8.98 4.34
CA TYR A 108 -7.17 -9.87 5.11
C TYR A 108 -6.47 -10.37 6.38
N ASP A 109 -5.29 -9.87 6.66
CA ASP A 109 -4.57 -10.18 7.89
C ASP A 109 -5.21 -9.43 9.05
N LEU A 110 -5.74 -10.17 10.00
CA LEU A 110 -6.45 -9.63 11.16
C LEU A 110 -5.56 -9.58 12.41
N SER A 111 -4.25 -9.68 12.26
CA SER A 111 -3.34 -9.59 13.40
C SER A 111 -3.45 -8.23 14.10
N ALA A 112 -3.17 -8.20 15.39
CA ALA A 112 -3.20 -6.95 16.16
C ALA A 112 -2.24 -5.92 15.58
N GLN A 113 -1.09 -6.38 15.07
CA GLN A 113 -0.07 -5.52 14.48
C GLN A 113 -0.59 -4.80 13.23
N VAL A 114 -1.25 -5.53 12.33
CA VAL A 114 -1.81 -4.95 11.10
C VAL A 114 -2.92 -3.97 11.43
N ARG A 115 -3.77 -4.30 12.41
CA ARG A 115 -4.84 -3.40 12.83
C ARG A 115 -4.31 -2.11 13.40
N GLU A 116 -3.27 -2.20 14.22
CA GLU A 116 -2.65 -1.01 14.79
C GLU A 116 -2.05 -0.12 13.71
N VAL A 117 -1.35 -0.72 12.73
CA VAL A 117 -0.77 0.02 11.61
C VAL A 117 -1.85 0.74 10.82
N SER A 118 -2.97 0.04 10.54
CA SER A 118 -4.06 0.59 9.74
C SER A 118 -4.82 1.71 10.44
N GLY A 119 -4.74 1.76 11.76
CA GLY A 119 -5.53 2.72 12.54
C GLY A 119 -7.01 2.39 12.54
N LEU A 120 -7.39 1.15 12.23
CA LEU A 120 -8.77 0.72 12.15
C LEU A 120 -9.16 -0.09 13.40
N PRO A 121 -10.45 -0.09 13.77
CA PRO A 121 -10.91 -0.88 14.91
C PRO A 121 -10.78 -2.38 14.61
N VAL A 122 -10.83 -3.18 15.68
CA VAL A 122 -10.82 -4.63 15.54
C VAL A 122 -12.11 -5.07 14.83
N THR A 123 -11.95 -5.73 13.67
CA THR A 123 -13.08 -6.17 12.85
C THR A 123 -12.67 -7.40 12.06
N GLU A 124 -13.66 -8.16 11.61
CA GLU A 124 -13.43 -9.32 10.74
C GLU A 124 -13.45 -8.91 9.26
N GLU A 125 -13.76 -7.67 8.98
CA GLU A 125 -13.78 -7.15 7.62
C GLU A 125 -12.35 -7.00 7.08
N PRO A 126 -12.16 -7.09 5.75
CA PRO A 126 -10.87 -6.81 5.15
C PRO A 126 -10.38 -5.42 5.50
N ILE A 127 -9.07 -5.31 5.78
CA ILE A 127 -8.46 -4.04 6.15
C ILE A 127 -7.83 -3.40 4.93
N ALA A 128 -8.23 -2.17 4.63
CA ALA A 128 -7.62 -1.39 3.57
C ALA A 128 -6.51 -0.54 4.18
N LEU A 129 -5.25 -0.90 3.94
CA LEU A 129 -4.11 -0.25 4.57
C LEU A 129 -3.86 1.17 4.09
N ALA A 130 -4.24 1.47 2.87
CA ALA A 130 -4.04 2.78 2.27
C ALA A 130 -5.23 3.15 1.41
N ALA A 131 -6.40 2.70 1.76
CA ALA A 131 -7.58 2.93 0.98
C ALA A 131 -8.35 4.14 1.50
N PHE A 132 -8.97 4.81 0.60
CA PHE A 132 -9.81 5.91 0.91
C PHE A 132 -11.02 5.82 0.03
N SER A 133 -11.49 6.24 -0.75
CA SER A 133 -12.53 6.04 -1.70
C SER A 133 -11.94 5.31 -2.90
N ASP A 134 -12.62 5.30 -3.99
CA ASP A 134 -12.23 4.58 -5.20
C ASP A 134 -10.85 4.96 -5.73
N ASP A 135 -10.34 6.12 -5.35
CA ASP A 135 -9.03 6.59 -5.75
C ASP A 135 -7.99 6.25 -4.68
N VAL A 136 -7.69 5.03 -4.52
CA VAL A 136 -6.78 4.58 -3.47
C VAL A 136 -5.47 5.35 -3.52
N ALA A 137 -5.25 6.18 -2.53
CA ALA A 137 -4.03 6.92 -2.38
C ALA A 137 -3.09 6.14 -1.49
N ILE A 138 -1.88 5.95 -1.92
CA ILE A 138 -0.94 5.13 -1.21
C ILE A 138 0.19 5.93 -0.63
N SER A 139 0.49 7.01 -1.21
CA SER A 139 1.66 7.72 -0.69
C SER A 139 1.52 9.20 -0.72
#